data_db647184f0df0d7bf4c4da1145c8bb74
#
_entry.id   db647184f0df0d7bf4c4da1145c8bb74
#
_cell.length_a   1.000
_cell.length_b   1.000
_cell.length_c   1.000
_cell.angle_alpha   90.00
_cell.angle_beta   90.00
_cell.angle_gamma   90.00
#
_symmetry.space_group_name_H-M   'P 1'
#
loop_
_entity.id
_entity.type
_entity.pdbx_description
1 polymer ?
#
loop_
_entity_poly.entity_id
_entity_poly.type
_entity_poly.pdbx_seq_one_letter_code
_entity_poly.pdbx_strand_id
1 'polypeptide(L)'
;MSDQPLTSVLEFTFRAATPDDASFIARYVLAAFHIIELDKPFSEEQQQSITALEPVVQQEGVLYSYRHAEIVEIKREPVAMLLSYKGENFREFRARTFQQLPFFTEEELASMDDETQAGELYIDSLAVHPQHRGCGIAQCLLERAVHRAKSLDIAATLLVDPENPKARALYERCGFTAEGRVNAFGVNFHRLVHR
;
A
#
# COMPACT_ATOMS: atom_id res chain seq x y z
N MET A 1 -28.87 -21.34 -31.62
CA MET A 1 -27.54 -21.57 -31.04
C MET A 1 -27.04 -20.19 -30.59
N SER A 2 -27.20 -19.92 -29.34
CA SER A 2 -26.84 -18.62 -28.73
C SER A 2 -25.37 -18.70 -28.26
N ASP A 3 -24.51 -18.03 -29.01
CA ASP A 3 -23.13 -17.74 -28.58
C ASP A 3 -23.20 -16.84 -27.34
N GLN A 4 -22.96 -17.42 -26.17
CA GLN A 4 -22.62 -16.63 -24.98
C GLN A 4 -21.18 -16.19 -25.16
N PRO A 5 -20.86 -14.87 -24.98
CA PRO A 5 -19.48 -14.43 -24.97
C PRO A 5 -18.80 -15.07 -23.77
N LEU A 6 -17.73 -15.83 -24.00
CA LEU A 6 -16.79 -16.27 -23.00
C LEU A 6 -16.27 -15.00 -22.30
N THR A 7 -16.71 -14.78 -21.08
CA THR A 7 -16.12 -13.76 -20.21
C THR A 7 -14.65 -14.16 -20.02
N SER A 8 -13.74 -13.50 -20.70
CA SER A 8 -12.32 -13.75 -20.54
C SER A 8 -11.98 -13.44 -19.09
N VAL A 9 -11.70 -14.47 -18.31
CA VAL A 9 -11.18 -14.31 -16.95
C VAL A 9 -9.86 -13.53 -17.09
N LEU A 10 -9.78 -12.37 -16.48
CA LEU A 10 -8.58 -11.56 -16.51
C LEU A 10 -7.48 -12.33 -15.75
N GLU A 11 -6.51 -12.87 -16.48
CA GLU A 11 -5.35 -13.53 -15.87
C GLU A 11 -4.36 -12.48 -15.38
N PHE A 12 -4.02 -12.54 -14.10
CA PHE A 12 -2.96 -11.73 -13.52
C PHE A 12 -2.05 -12.60 -12.64
N THR A 13 -0.79 -12.19 -12.52
CA THR A 13 0.24 -12.89 -11.76
C THR A 13 0.78 -12.00 -10.65
N PHE A 14 1.34 -12.63 -9.63
CA PHE A 14 1.97 -11.95 -8.50
C PHE A 14 3.48 -12.20 -8.52
N ARG A 15 4.25 -11.17 -8.20
CA ARG A 15 5.68 -11.31 -7.95
C ARG A 15 6.17 -10.38 -6.85
N ALA A 16 7.28 -10.74 -6.22
CA ALA A 16 8.03 -9.80 -5.39
C ALA A 16 8.58 -8.66 -6.27
N ALA A 17 8.68 -7.48 -5.68
CA ALA A 17 9.31 -6.36 -6.36
C ALA A 17 10.85 -6.47 -6.32
N THR A 18 11.49 -5.77 -7.24
CA THR A 18 12.94 -5.61 -7.38
C THR A 18 13.32 -4.14 -7.31
N PRO A 19 14.60 -3.76 -7.13
CA PRO A 19 15.01 -2.36 -7.18
C PRO A 19 14.62 -1.63 -8.47
N ASP A 20 14.49 -2.36 -9.59
CA ASP A 20 14.10 -1.80 -10.88
C ASP A 20 12.64 -1.33 -10.93
N ASP A 21 11.82 -1.78 -9.97
CA ASP A 21 10.42 -1.35 -9.82
C ASP A 21 10.27 -0.01 -9.07
N ALA A 22 11.36 0.66 -8.72
CA ALA A 22 11.33 1.84 -7.84
C ALA A 22 10.38 2.94 -8.35
N SER A 23 10.41 3.28 -9.63
CA SER A 23 9.53 4.29 -10.22
C SER A 23 8.05 3.86 -10.19
N PHE A 24 7.77 2.59 -10.42
CA PHE A 24 6.43 2.04 -10.30
C PHE A 24 5.93 2.13 -8.85
N ILE A 25 6.72 1.65 -7.88
CA ILE A 25 6.36 1.64 -6.46
C ILE A 25 6.16 3.08 -5.95
N ALA A 26 7.07 4.00 -6.27
CA ALA A 26 6.96 5.41 -5.88
C ALA A 26 5.62 6.03 -6.32
N ARG A 27 5.23 5.84 -7.58
CA ARG A 27 3.93 6.30 -8.09
C ARG A 27 2.76 5.65 -7.37
N TYR A 28 2.81 4.36 -7.10
CA TYR A 28 1.70 3.64 -6.49
C TYR A 28 1.57 3.92 -4.99
N VAL A 29 2.67 4.18 -4.28
CA VAL A 29 2.65 4.71 -2.90
C VAL A 29 1.98 6.07 -2.87
N LEU A 30 2.41 7.02 -3.71
CA LEU A 30 1.82 8.35 -3.77
C LEU A 30 0.34 8.32 -4.21
N ALA A 31 -0.06 7.36 -5.04
CA ALA A 31 -1.45 7.15 -5.41
C ALA A 31 -2.29 6.58 -4.25
N ALA A 32 -1.72 5.72 -3.41
CA ALA A 32 -2.39 5.20 -2.21
C ALA A 32 -2.64 6.32 -1.19
N PHE A 33 -1.74 7.31 -1.11
CA PHE A 33 -1.91 8.54 -0.31
C PHE A 33 -2.75 9.63 -1.00
N HIS A 34 -3.35 9.35 -2.15
CA HIS A 34 -4.15 10.32 -2.93
C HIS A 34 -3.40 11.58 -3.39
N ILE A 35 -2.07 11.53 -3.44
CA ILE A 35 -1.22 12.65 -3.91
C ILE A 35 -1.24 12.72 -5.44
N ILE A 36 -1.31 11.59 -6.12
CA ILE A 36 -1.39 11.49 -7.58
C ILE A 36 -2.55 10.61 -8.04
N GLU A 37 -2.98 10.77 -9.29
CA GLU A 37 -3.90 9.88 -9.99
C GLU A 37 -3.15 9.17 -11.13
N LEU A 38 -3.12 7.82 -11.10
CA LEU A 38 -2.28 7.01 -12.00
C LEU A 38 -2.64 7.10 -13.49
N ASP A 39 -3.84 7.55 -13.81
CA ASP A 39 -4.39 7.70 -15.19
C ASP A 39 -4.41 9.15 -15.67
N LYS A 40 -3.79 10.07 -14.92
CA LYS A 40 -3.68 11.49 -15.29
C LYS A 40 -2.21 11.91 -15.46
N PRO A 41 -1.94 12.96 -16.26
CA PRO A 41 -0.63 13.59 -16.30
C PRO A 41 -0.25 14.13 -14.92
N PHE A 42 1.02 13.98 -14.54
CA PHE A 42 1.54 14.51 -13.29
C PHE A 42 1.96 15.95 -13.43
N SER A 43 1.66 16.77 -12.41
CA SER A 43 2.22 18.12 -12.27
C SER A 43 3.73 18.05 -12.01
N GLU A 44 4.42 19.19 -12.13
CA GLU A 44 5.85 19.26 -11.82
C GLU A 44 6.15 18.88 -10.37
N GLU A 45 5.32 19.33 -9.42
CA GLU A 45 5.44 19.00 -8.00
C GLU A 45 5.23 17.49 -7.73
N GLN A 46 4.24 16.88 -8.38
CA GLN A 46 4.00 15.44 -8.30
C GLN A 46 5.18 14.64 -8.89
N GLN A 47 5.75 15.11 -10.00
CA GLN A 47 6.92 14.47 -10.60
C GLN A 47 8.17 14.60 -9.70
N GLN A 48 8.34 15.74 -9.02
CA GLN A 48 9.40 15.91 -8.02
C GLN A 48 9.22 14.94 -6.84
N SER A 49 7.99 14.76 -6.35
CA SER A 49 7.68 13.80 -5.28
C SER A 49 8.00 12.35 -5.69
N ILE A 50 7.66 11.97 -6.92
CA ILE A 50 8.01 10.64 -7.46
C ILE A 50 9.53 10.47 -7.48
N THR A 51 10.25 11.46 -8.05
CA THR A 51 11.72 11.42 -8.19
C THR A 51 12.43 11.37 -6.84
N ALA A 52 11.90 12.09 -5.82
CA ALA A 52 12.44 12.05 -4.47
C ALA A 52 12.25 10.69 -3.78
N LEU A 53 11.14 9.99 -4.06
CA LEU A 53 10.82 8.72 -3.43
C LEU A 53 11.55 7.53 -4.07
N GLU A 54 11.86 7.57 -5.37
CA GLU A 54 12.52 6.45 -6.09
C GLU A 54 13.80 5.94 -5.40
N PRO A 55 14.79 6.77 -5.03
CA PRO A 55 16.00 6.30 -4.36
C PRO A 55 15.75 5.74 -2.96
N VAL A 56 14.67 6.15 -2.29
CA VAL A 56 14.27 5.56 -1.01
C VAL A 56 13.71 4.16 -1.21
N VAL A 57 12.88 3.95 -2.23
CA VAL A 57 12.31 2.64 -2.57
C VAL A 57 13.40 1.60 -2.85
N GLN A 58 14.51 1.98 -3.45
CA GLN A 58 15.63 1.08 -3.76
C GLN A 58 16.42 0.61 -2.54
N GLN A 59 16.18 1.19 -1.37
CA GLN A 59 16.89 0.85 -0.13
C GLN A 59 16.18 -0.24 0.67
N GLU A 60 16.95 -0.90 1.53
CA GLU A 60 16.45 -1.76 2.60
C GLU A 60 16.39 -0.99 3.93
N GLY A 61 15.52 -1.41 4.85
CA GLY A 61 15.42 -0.78 6.17
C GLY A 61 14.72 0.59 6.18
N VAL A 62 13.86 0.82 5.20
CA VAL A 62 12.95 1.98 5.08
C VAL A 62 11.52 1.48 4.89
N LEU A 63 10.49 2.32 5.18
CA LEU A 63 9.09 1.91 5.07
C LEU A 63 8.72 1.51 3.63
N TYR A 64 9.08 2.35 2.67
CA TYR A 64 8.69 2.17 1.25
C TYR A 64 9.66 1.32 0.44
N SER A 65 10.49 0.49 1.10
CA SER A 65 11.42 -0.42 0.43
C SER A 65 10.71 -1.34 -0.57
N TYR A 66 11.34 -1.57 -1.74
CA TYR A 66 10.90 -2.59 -2.70
C TYR A 66 10.72 -3.97 -2.07
N ARG A 67 11.49 -4.29 -1.01
CA ARG A 67 11.40 -5.54 -0.24
C ARG A 67 10.03 -5.78 0.39
N HIS A 68 9.27 -4.74 0.58
CA HIS A 68 7.95 -4.76 1.21
C HIS A 68 6.80 -4.87 0.19
N ALA A 69 7.10 -4.71 -1.11
CA ALA A 69 6.10 -4.65 -2.15
C ALA A 69 5.89 -6.00 -2.87
N GLU A 70 4.62 -6.36 -3.03
CA GLU A 70 4.15 -7.40 -3.94
C GLU A 70 3.44 -6.73 -5.11
N ILE A 71 3.85 -7.08 -6.33
CA ILE A 71 3.36 -6.49 -7.57
C ILE A 71 2.43 -7.47 -8.29
N VAL A 72 1.37 -6.94 -8.86
CA VAL A 72 0.47 -7.67 -9.77
C VAL A 72 0.75 -7.26 -11.20
N GLU A 73 0.90 -8.24 -12.06
CA GLU A 73 1.11 -8.04 -13.50
C GLU A 73 -0.04 -8.64 -14.33
N ILE A 74 -0.40 -7.94 -15.41
CA ILE A 74 -1.24 -8.42 -16.50
C ILE A 74 -0.41 -8.35 -17.76
N LYS A 75 -0.20 -9.47 -18.44
CA LYS A 75 0.65 -9.57 -19.64
C LYS A 75 2.07 -9.03 -19.43
N ARG A 76 2.63 -9.24 -18.24
CA ARG A 76 3.92 -8.73 -17.78
C ARG A 76 4.01 -7.21 -17.54
N GLU A 77 2.89 -6.50 -17.61
CA GLU A 77 2.81 -5.07 -17.24
C GLU A 77 2.35 -4.95 -15.80
N PRO A 78 3.07 -4.23 -14.93
CA PRO A 78 2.69 -4.02 -13.55
C PRO A 78 1.48 -3.09 -13.46
N VAL A 79 0.41 -3.54 -12.79
CA VAL A 79 -0.89 -2.85 -12.73
C VAL A 79 -1.40 -2.59 -11.33
N ALA A 80 -0.81 -3.22 -10.33
CA ALA A 80 -1.19 -3.03 -8.92
C ALA A 80 -0.04 -3.42 -7.99
N MET A 81 -0.07 -2.90 -6.79
CA MET A 81 0.83 -3.34 -5.72
C MET A 81 0.14 -3.31 -4.36
N LEU A 82 0.68 -4.11 -3.44
CA LEU A 82 0.47 -4.00 -2.01
C LEU A 82 1.84 -3.93 -1.34
N LEU A 83 2.02 -2.94 -0.47
CA LEU A 83 3.22 -2.76 0.35
C LEU A 83 2.88 -3.10 1.79
N SER A 84 3.61 -4.07 2.38
CA SER A 84 3.38 -4.50 3.75
C SER A 84 4.68 -4.91 4.43
N TYR A 85 4.80 -4.61 5.71
CA TYR A 85 5.96 -4.94 6.53
C TYR A 85 5.56 -5.26 7.97
N LYS A 86 6.48 -5.92 8.68
CA LYS A 86 6.30 -6.21 10.11
C LYS A 86 6.53 -4.95 10.94
N GLY A 87 5.74 -4.77 11.99
CA GLY A 87 5.78 -3.60 12.84
C GLY A 87 6.99 -3.48 13.79
N GLU A 88 7.83 -4.54 13.92
CA GLU A 88 8.96 -4.56 14.88
C GLU A 88 9.92 -3.39 14.71
N ASN A 89 10.23 -3.00 13.48
CA ASN A 89 11.20 -1.96 13.16
C ASN A 89 10.55 -0.65 12.68
N PHE A 90 9.26 -0.49 12.89
CA PHE A 90 8.48 0.62 12.33
C PHE A 90 9.09 1.99 12.60
N ARG A 91 9.41 2.30 13.86
CA ARG A 91 9.94 3.62 14.23
C ARG A 91 11.29 3.92 13.58
N GLU A 92 12.17 2.91 13.52
CA GLU A 92 13.49 3.05 12.88
C GLU A 92 13.33 3.26 11.37
N PHE A 93 12.50 2.45 10.71
CA PHE A 93 12.25 2.58 9.29
C PHE A 93 11.55 3.88 8.94
N ARG A 94 10.60 4.33 9.76
CA ARG A 94 9.93 5.63 9.61
C ARG A 94 10.95 6.78 9.67
N ALA A 95 11.81 6.80 10.68
CA ALA A 95 12.83 7.82 10.81
C ALA A 95 13.78 7.84 9.61
N ARG A 96 14.29 6.68 9.16
CA ARG A 96 15.17 6.58 8.00
C ARG A 96 14.48 7.01 6.69
N THR A 97 13.19 6.72 6.55
CA THR A 97 12.40 7.10 5.38
C THR A 97 12.26 8.61 5.29
N PHE A 98 11.75 9.23 6.36
CA PHE A 98 11.40 10.65 6.33
C PHE A 98 12.58 11.60 6.51
N GLN A 99 13.74 11.14 7.00
CA GLN A 99 14.99 11.91 6.93
C GLN A 99 15.44 12.20 5.49
N GLN A 100 15.00 11.39 4.53
CA GLN A 100 15.37 11.52 3.12
C GLN A 100 14.30 12.23 2.28
N LEU A 101 13.10 12.42 2.84
CA LEU A 101 11.95 12.97 2.13
C LEU A 101 11.54 14.30 2.76
N PRO A 102 11.48 15.39 1.97
CA PRO A 102 11.14 16.72 2.49
C PRO A 102 9.63 16.93 2.66
N PHE A 103 8.88 15.86 2.96
CA PHE A 103 7.42 15.91 3.04
C PHE A 103 6.90 16.34 4.40
N PHE A 104 7.70 16.09 5.47
CA PHE A 104 7.30 16.38 6.85
C PHE A 104 8.48 16.91 7.65
N THR A 105 8.20 17.82 8.57
CA THR A 105 9.16 18.28 9.57
C THR A 105 9.34 17.25 10.69
N GLU A 106 10.43 17.35 11.45
CA GLU A 106 10.64 16.48 12.62
C GLU A 106 9.53 16.64 13.68
N GLU A 107 8.98 17.85 13.83
CA GLU A 107 7.91 18.14 14.78
C GLU A 107 6.60 17.46 14.36
N GLU A 108 6.25 17.50 13.06
CA GLU A 108 5.10 16.79 12.52
C GLU A 108 5.22 15.28 12.72
N LEU A 109 6.38 14.70 12.39
CA LEU A 109 6.64 13.27 12.59
C LEU A 109 6.57 12.86 14.06
N ALA A 110 7.08 13.69 14.98
CA ALA A 110 7.04 13.42 16.41
C ALA A 110 5.62 13.50 16.99
N SER A 111 4.72 14.24 16.35
CA SER A 111 3.30 14.38 16.76
C SER A 111 2.41 13.23 16.30
N MET A 112 2.89 12.36 15.40
CA MET A 112 2.12 11.24 14.87
C MET A 112 2.17 10.03 15.80
N ASP A 113 1.06 9.33 15.91
CA ASP A 113 1.02 8.01 16.54
C ASP A 113 1.83 6.99 15.73
N ASP A 114 2.17 5.88 16.35
CA ASP A 114 2.69 4.73 15.61
C ASP A 114 1.55 4.03 14.86
N GLU A 115 1.72 3.83 13.57
CA GLU A 115 0.72 3.21 12.71
C GLU A 115 0.62 1.70 12.93
N THR A 116 1.70 1.08 13.43
CA THR A 116 1.82 -0.35 13.70
C THR A 116 2.80 -0.63 14.83
N GLN A 117 2.80 -1.87 15.34
CA GLN A 117 3.65 -2.33 16.42
C GLN A 117 4.16 -3.76 16.19
N ALA A 118 5.08 -4.22 17.03
CA ALA A 118 5.55 -5.60 17.00
C ALA A 118 4.38 -6.61 17.12
N GLY A 119 4.46 -7.70 16.39
CA GLY A 119 3.40 -8.72 16.32
C GLY A 119 2.32 -8.40 15.29
N GLU A 120 2.57 -7.46 14.38
CA GLU A 120 1.66 -7.09 13.29
C GLU A 120 2.35 -7.15 11.93
N LEU A 121 1.62 -7.54 10.91
CA LEU A 121 1.91 -7.28 9.51
C LEU A 121 1.09 -6.07 9.08
N TYR A 122 1.73 -4.93 8.96
CA TYR A 122 1.05 -3.69 8.57
C TYR A 122 0.97 -3.58 7.05
N ILE A 123 -0.23 -3.39 6.54
CA ILE A 123 -0.50 -3.09 5.13
C ILE A 123 -0.54 -1.58 5.01
N ASP A 124 0.56 -1.03 4.51
CA ASP A 124 0.79 0.42 4.40
C ASP A 124 0.09 1.00 3.17
N SER A 125 0.35 0.43 2.01
CA SER A 125 -0.13 0.96 0.74
C SER A 125 -0.73 -0.14 -0.14
N LEU A 126 -1.90 0.14 -0.71
CA LEU A 126 -2.58 -0.71 -1.69
C LEU A 126 -3.12 0.17 -2.81
N ALA A 127 -2.63 -0.04 -4.01
CA ALA A 127 -3.09 0.69 -5.18
C ALA A 127 -3.25 -0.21 -6.41
N VAL A 128 -4.32 0.03 -7.17
CA VAL A 128 -4.64 -0.65 -8.43
C VAL A 128 -4.84 0.41 -9.50
N HIS A 129 -4.20 0.24 -10.65
CA HIS A 129 -4.36 1.15 -11.79
C HIS A 129 -5.86 1.29 -12.14
N PRO A 130 -6.38 2.50 -12.37
CA PRO A 130 -7.82 2.75 -12.59
C PRO A 130 -8.47 1.85 -13.62
N GLN A 131 -7.78 1.56 -14.74
CA GLN A 131 -8.28 0.68 -15.82
C GLN A 131 -8.45 -0.78 -15.41
N HIS A 132 -7.87 -1.21 -14.29
CA HIS A 132 -7.90 -2.59 -13.78
C HIS A 132 -8.66 -2.73 -12.45
N ARG A 133 -9.33 -1.65 -12.01
CA ARG A 133 -10.21 -1.69 -10.82
C ARG A 133 -11.48 -2.49 -11.11
N GLY A 134 -12.09 -3.00 -10.03
CA GLY A 134 -13.32 -3.81 -10.14
C GLY A 134 -13.11 -5.26 -10.59
N CYS A 135 -11.86 -5.68 -10.87
CA CYS A 135 -11.51 -7.03 -11.31
C CYS A 135 -11.05 -7.97 -10.17
N GLY A 136 -11.26 -7.61 -8.91
CA GLY A 136 -10.88 -8.43 -7.75
C GLY A 136 -9.41 -8.36 -7.33
N ILE A 137 -8.53 -7.64 -8.05
CA ILE A 137 -7.08 -7.58 -7.79
C ILE A 137 -6.77 -7.15 -6.36
N ALA A 138 -7.39 -6.06 -5.88
CA ALA A 138 -7.17 -5.56 -4.53
C ALA A 138 -7.58 -6.58 -3.44
N GLN A 139 -8.68 -7.29 -3.66
CA GLN A 139 -9.12 -8.35 -2.75
C GLN A 139 -8.11 -9.49 -2.70
N CYS A 140 -7.63 -9.97 -3.85
CA CYS A 140 -6.61 -11.02 -3.91
C CYS A 140 -5.31 -10.61 -3.20
N LEU A 141 -4.85 -9.35 -3.35
CA LEU A 141 -3.68 -8.83 -2.64
C LEU A 141 -3.89 -8.84 -1.12
N LEU A 142 -5.06 -8.40 -0.65
CA LEU A 142 -5.41 -8.41 0.78
C LEU A 142 -5.48 -9.83 1.34
N GLU A 143 -6.11 -10.76 0.63
CA GLU A 143 -6.19 -12.18 1.03
C GLU A 143 -4.79 -12.80 1.15
N ARG A 144 -3.88 -12.48 0.25
CA ARG A 144 -2.47 -12.92 0.30
C ARG A 144 -1.74 -12.32 1.50
N ALA A 145 -1.91 -11.02 1.77
CA ALA A 145 -1.33 -10.37 2.95
C ALA A 145 -1.85 -10.99 4.25
N VAL A 146 -3.15 -11.25 4.35
CA VAL A 146 -3.78 -11.95 5.49
C VAL A 146 -3.22 -13.37 5.64
N HIS A 147 -3.09 -14.11 4.53
CA HIS A 147 -2.50 -15.46 4.58
C HIS A 147 -1.04 -15.42 5.07
N ARG A 148 -0.26 -14.44 4.61
CA ARG A 148 1.11 -14.21 5.09
C ARG A 148 1.16 -13.90 6.59
N ALA A 149 0.29 -13.02 7.08
CA ALA A 149 0.21 -12.71 8.51
C ALA A 149 -0.12 -13.96 9.34
N LYS A 150 -1.10 -14.74 8.91
CA LYS A 150 -1.46 -16.03 9.55
C LYS A 150 -0.30 -17.02 9.55
N SER A 151 0.47 -17.12 8.47
CA SER A 151 1.64 -18.02 8.40
C SER A 151 2.77 -17.60 9.35
N LEU A 152 2.77 -16.35 9.79
CA LEU A 152 3.72 -15.79 10.75
C LEU A 152 3.17 -15.75 12.18
N ASP A 153 1.93 -16.20 12.39
CA ASP A 153 1.20 -16.14 13.67
C ASP A 153 1.09 -14.71 14.24
N ILE A 154 0.81 -13.72 13.33
CA ILE A 154 0.64 -12.31 13.68
C ILE A 154 -0.65 -11.75 13.05
N ALA A 155 -1.15 -10.63 13.57
CA ALA A 155 -2.30 -9.95 13.01
C ALA A 155 -1.93 -9.18 11.72
N ALA A 156 -2.85 -9.13 10.74
CA ALA A 156 -2.75 -8.17 9.64
C ALA A 156 -3.48 -6.88 10.05
N THR A 157 -2.83 -5.73 9.87
CA THR A 157 -3.39 -4.42 10.25
C THR A 157 -3.27 -3.41 9.11
N LEU A 158 -4.14 -2.43 9.10
CA LEU A 158 -4.09 -1.31 8.16
C LEU A 158 -4.81 -0.09 8.73
N LEU A 159 -4.56 1.06 8.12
CA LEU A 159 -5.29 2.29 8.38
C LEU A 159 -6.19 2.63 7.18
N VAL A 160 -7.38 3.14 7.45
CA VAL A 160 -8.29 3.64 6.40
C VAL A 160 -8.80 5.03 6.75
N ASP A 161 -8.73 5.93 5.78
CA ASP A 161 -9.28 7.27 5.89
C ASP A 161 -10.79 7.18 6.13
N PRO A 162 -11.34 7.90 7.14
CA PRO A 162 -12.78 8.00 7.36
C PRO A 162 -13.57 8.47 6.13
N GLU A 163 -12.93 9.25 5.26
CA GLU A 163 -13.52 9.76 4.02
C GLU A 163 -13.43 8.76 2.85
N ASN A 164 -12.85 7.56 3.07
CA ASN A 164 -12.77 6.51 2.05
C ASN A 164 -13.67 5.30 2.36
N PRO A 165 -15.01 5.43 2.32
CA PRO A 165 -15.95 4.36 2.64
C PRO A 165 -15.85 3.17 1.66
N LYS A 166 -15.37 3.40 0.42
CA LYS A 166 -15.18 2.32 -0.57
C LYS A 166 -14.05 1.38 -0.17
N ALA A 167 -12.91 1.93 0.26
CA ALA A 167 -11.79 1.13 0.76
C ALA A 167 -12.19 0.39 2.04
N ARG A 168 -12.86 1.09 2.97
CA ARG A 168 -13.36 0.48 4.20
C ARG A 168 -14.26 -0.73 3.93
N ALA A 169 -15.24 -0.59 3.03
CA ALA A 169 -16.14 -1.68 2.66
C ALA A 169 -15.38 -2.87 2.01
N LEU A 170 -14.30 -2.61 1.26
CA LEU A 170 -13.42 -3.68 0.74
C LEU A 170 -12.73 -4.42 1.89
N TYR A 171 -12.11 -3.70 2.82
CA TYR A 171 -11.40 -4.31 3.95
C TYR A 171 -12.34 -5.13 4.84
N GLU A 172 -13.52 -4.60 5.15
CA GLU A 172 -14.55 -5.32 5.91
C GLU A 172 -14.99 -6.61 5.21
N ARG A 173 -15.17 -6.61 3.89
CA ARG A 173 -15.44 -7.83 3.10
C ARG A 173 -14.30 -8.84 3.15
N CYS A 174 -13.05 -8.37 3.28
CA CYS A 174 -11.88 -9.23 3.47
C CYS A 174 -11.67 -9.67 4.93
N GLY A 175 -12.63 -9.40 5.83
CA GLY A 175 -12.60 -9.86 7.21
C GLY A 175 -11.87 -8.95 8.20
N PHE A 176 -11.50 -7.74 7.79
CA PHE A 176 -10.94 -6.75 8.72
C PHE A 176 -12.05 -6.13 9.58
N THR A 177 -11.76 -5.91 10.85
CA THR A 177 -12.65 -5.28 11.83
C THR A 177 -12.01 -4.04 12.45
N ALA A 178 -12.83 -3.04 12.78
CA ALA A 178 -12.33 -1.80 13.35
C ALA A 178 -11.87 -1.99 14.80
N GLU A 179 -10.65 -1.55 15.11
CA GLU A 179 -10.04 -1.57 16.43
C GLU A 179 -9.35 -0.24 16.77
N GLY A 180 -10.14 0.80 16.95
CA GLY A 180 -9.63 2.09 17.38
C GLY A 180 -9.31 3.05 16.25
N ARG A 181 -8.49 4.04 16.58
CA ARG A 181 -8.06 5.11 15.68
C ARG A 181 -6.59 5.41 15.88
N VAL A 182 -5.95 5.92 14.84
CA VAL A 182 -4.55 6.35 14.81
C VAL A 182 -4.48 7.72 14.16
N ASN A 183 -3.80 8.66 14.83
CA ASN A 183 -3.58 10.00 14.29
C ASN A 183 -2.23 10.06 13.59
N ALA A 184 -2.25 10.11 12.27
CA ALA A 184 -1.05 10.22 11.43
C ALA A 184 -1.33 11.14 10.25
N PHE A 185 -0.32 11.87 9.78
CA PHE A 185 -0.39 12.75 8.61
C PHE A 185 -1.56 13.76 8.65
N GLY A 186 -1.93 14.23 9.86
CA GLY A 186 -3.06 15.14 10.06
C GLY A 186 -4.46 14.52 9.93
N VAL A 187 -4.55 13.20 9.76
CA VAL A 187 -5.80 12.46 9.63
C VAL A 187 -5.98 11.52 10.84
N ASN A 188 -7.21 11.44 11.35
CA ASN A 188 -7.57 10.50 12.40
C ASN A 188 -8.16 9.22 11.79
N PHE A 189 -7.26 8.35 11.30
CA PHE A 189 -7.60 7.11 10.60
C PHE A 189 -8.37 6.12 11.46
N HIS A 190 -9.25 5.33 10.84
CA HIS A 190 -9.72 4.08 11.44
C HIS A 190 -8.63 3.01 11.31
N ARG A 191 -8.27 2.40 12.44
CA ARG A 191 -7.40 1.22 12.45
C ARG A 191 -8.27 -0.03 12.30
N LEU A 192 -7.92 -0.87 11.31
CA LEU A 192 -8.59 -2.13 11.03
C LEU A 192 -7.62 -3.29 11.24
N VAL A 193 -8.14 -4.40 11.77
CA VAL A 193 -7.35 -5.59 12.13
C VAL A 193 -8.03 -6.84 11.60
N HIS A 194 -7.23 -7.78 11.09
CA HIS A 194 -7.61 -9.15 10.77
C HIS A 194 -6.74 -10.11 11.60
N ARG A 195 -7.38 -11.00 12.37
CA ARG A 195 -6.74 -12.05 13.17
C ARG A 195 -6.90 -13.44 12.60
#